data_d46835bd3ce4929226ac69470986afb9
#
_entry.id   d46835bd3ce4929226ac69470986afb9
#
_cell.length_a   1.000
_cell.length_b   1.000
_cell.length_c   1.000
_cell.angle_alpha   90.00
_cell.angle_beta   90.00
_cell.angle_gamma   90.00
#
_symmetry.space_group_name_H-M   'P 1'
#
loop_
_entity.id
_entity.type
_entity.pdbx_description
1 polymer ?
#
loop_
_entity_poly.entity_id
_entity_poly.type
_entity_poly.pdbx_seq_one_letter_code
_entity_poly.pdbx_strand_id
1 'polypeptide(L)'
;FVRDNDITTIFWVPTVMISVANGGVLENADLSALKLILFAGEVMPNTQLNIWRKNLPDCMYVNMYGPTEATDIATYYIVDREYENHETLPIGKVCRNMRALILNDDDKQCAVGEQGELCISGTGIALGYWNSPEITAKAFVQNPLNTKYHDRIYRTGDLVYENEEGNIIFIGRKDSQIKLRGNRIELGDLESAAAAIENVASACALFDADKQEIVLFIETTAEIVARK
;
A
#
# COMPACT_ATOMS: atom_id res chain seq x y z
N PHE A 1 -0.58 -21.46 -17.80
CA PHE A 1 -0.36 -21.98 -16.45
C PHE A 1 -1.65 -21.94 -15.61
N VAL A 2 -2.30 -20.78 -15.44
CA VAL A 2 -3.52 -20.63 -14.62
C VAL A 2 -4.61 -21.59 -15.10
N ARG A 3 -4.92 -21.58 -16.41
CA ARG A 3 -5.86 -22.50 -17.06
C ARG A 3 -5.43 -23.95 -16.93
N ASP A 4 -4.19 -24.27 -17.30
CA ASP A 4 -3.70 -25.64 -17.42
C ASP A 4 -3.55 -26.37 -16.07
N ASN A 5 -3.66 -25.64 -14.95
CA ASN A 5 -3.60 -26.16 -13.60
C ASN A 5 -4.89 -25.89 -12.78
N ASP A 6 -5.98 -25.48 -13.45
CA ASP A 6 -7.28 -25.19 -12.85
C ASP A 6 -7.18 -24.31 -11.60
N ILE A 7 -6.33 -23.25 -11.67
CA ILE A 7 -6.13 -22.32 -10.55
C ILE A 7 -7.43 -21.57 -10.28
N THR A 8 -7.93 -21.65 -9.05
CA THR A 8 -9.19 -21.03 -8.64
C THR A 8 -9.01 -19.70 -7.90
N THR A 9 -7.81 -19.47 -7.37
CA THR A 9 -7.49 -18.26 -6.59
C THR A 9 -6.14 -17.73 -6.97
N ILE A 10 -6.05 -16.40 -7.18
CA ILE A 10 -4.79 -15.69 -7.35
C ILE A 10 -4.68 -14.58 -6.31
N PHE A 11 -3.44 -14.31 -5.87
CA PHE A 11 -3.08 -13.17 -5.04
C PHE A 11 -1.90 -12.46 -5.69
N TRP A 12 -2.13 -11.28 -6.24
CA TRP A 12 -1.16 -10.52 -7.01
C TRP A 12 -1.07 -9.07 -6.54
N VAL A 13 0.06 -8.43 -6.85
CA VAL A 13 0.15 -6.97 -6.74
C VAL A 13 -0.59 -6.31 -7.92
N PRO A 14 -1.18 -5.12 -7.75
CA PRO A 14 -1.85 -4.37 -8.81
C PRO A 14 -1.05 -4.23 -10.11
N THR A 15 0.27 -4.00 -10.04
CA THR A 15 1.14 -3.91 -11.24
C THR A 15 1.01 -5.12 -12.16
N VAL A 16 0.91 -6.34 -11.63
CA VAL A 16 0.73 -7.56 -12.45
C VAL A 16 -0.64 -7.56 -13.10
N MET A 17 -1.69 -7.23 -12.33
CA MET A 17 -3.06 -7.15 -12.85
C MET A 17 -3.19 -6.09 -13.94
N ILE A 18 -2.57 -4.92 -13.76
CA ILE A 18 -2.51 -3.83 -14.74
C ILE A 18 -1.86 -4.32 -16.05
N SER A 19 -0.73 -5.00 -15.95
CA SER A 19 -0.01 -5.52 -17.11
C SER A 19 -0.85 -6.52 -17.90
N VAL A 20 -1.56 -7.42 -17.23
CA VAL A 20 -2.44 -8.42 -17.86
C VAL A 20 -3.64 -7.74 -18.53
N ALA A 21 -4.28 -6.76 -17.85
CA ALA A 21 -5.41 -6.02 -18.39
C ALA A 21 -5.02 -5.23 -19.65
N ASN A 22 -3.92 -4.48 -19.59
CA ASN A 22 -3.43 -3.66 -20.70
C ASN A 22 -2.90 -4.50 -21.87
N GLY A 23 -2.43 -5.71 -21.60
CA GLY A 23 -1.94 -6.66 -22.63
C GLY A 23 -3.05 -7.36 -23.42
N GLY A 24 -4.35 -7.11 -23.12
CA GLY A 24 -5.48 -7.73 -23.82
C GLY A 24 -5.60 -9.26 -23.63
N VAL A 25 -4.87 -9.81 -22.65
CA VAL A 25 -4.82 -11.26 -22.41
C VAL A 25 -6.18 -11.81 -21.99
N LEU A 26 -6.93 -11.01 -21.22
CA LEU A 26 -8.22 -11.43 -20.63
C LEU A 26 -9.29 -11.73 -21.66
N GLU A 27 -9.25 -11.11 -22.84
CA GLU A 27 -10.25 -11.29 -23.91
C GLU A 27 -10.17 -12.67 -24.55
N ASN A 28 -8.98 -13.30 -24.53
CA ASN A 28 -8.71 -14.54 -25.25
C ASN A 28 -8.29 -15.70 -24.34
N ALA A 29 -8.12 -15.46 -23.05
CA ALA A 29 -7.71 -16.48 -22.09
C ALA A 29 -8.92 -17.16 -21.46
N ASP A 30 -8.93 -18.49 -21.47
CA ASP A 30 -9.89 -19.23 -20.65
C ASP A 30 -9.41 -19.22 -19.19
N LEU A 31 -10.03 -18.41 -18.36
CA LEU A 31 -9.79 -18.25 -16.93
C LEU A 31 -11.04 -18.60 -16.11
N SER A 32 -11.97 -19.37 -16.67
CA SER A 32 -13.25 -19.72 -16.07
C SER A 32 -13.14 -20.48 -14.73
N ALA A 33 -11.99 -21.10 -14.48
CA ALA A 33 -11.69 -21.74 -13.20
C ALA A 33 -11.48 -20.72 -12.06
N LEU A 34 -11.06 -19.49 -12.35
CA LEU A 34 -10.86 -18.47 -11.32
C LEU A 34 -12.17 -18.11 -10.63
N LYS A 35 -12.14 -18.06 -9.31
CA LYS A 35 -13.27 -17.70 -8.43
C LYS A 35 -12.94 -16.55 -7.50
N LEU A 36 -11.65 -16.36 -7.16
CA LEU A 36 -11.20 -15.38 -6.20
C LEU A 36 -9.92 -14.71 -6.69
N ILE A 37 -9.96 -13.39 -6.75
CA ILE A 37 -8.84 -12.53 -7.13
C ILE A 37 -8.56 -11.57 -5.99
N LEU A 38 -7.45 -11.80 -5.31
CA LEU A 38 -6.94 -10.99 -4.22
C LEU A 38 -5.83 -10.10 -4.74
N PHE A 39 -5.80 -8.84 -4.32
CA PHE A 39 -4.71 -7.93 -4.68
C PHE A 39 -4.38 -6.98 -3.53
N ALA A 40 -3.10 -6.69 -3.36
CA ALA A 40 -2.58 -5.82 -2.30
C ALA A 40 -1.25 -5.18 -2.69
N GLY A 41 -0.79 -4.25 -1.86
CA GLY A 41 0.56 -3.71 -1.92
C GLY A 41 0.66 -2.38 -2.67
N GLU A 42 -0.23 -2.09 -3.59
CA GLU A 42 -0.27 -0.86 -4.39
C GLU A 42 -1.70 -0.38 -4.57
N VAL A 43 -1.89 0.85 -5.04
CA VAL A 43 -3.22 1.34 -5.42
C VAL A 43 -3.63 0.69 -6.74
N MET A 44 -4.82 0.07 -6.76
CA MET A 44 -5.39 -0.53 -7.97
C MET A 44 -6.21 0.51 -8.74
N PRO A 45 -5.84 0.86 -9.99
CA PRO A 45 -6.65 1.76 -10.80
C PRO A 45 -7.98 1.12 -11.21
N ASN A 46 -9.06 1.87 -11.06
CA ASN A 46 -10.41 1.35 -11.36
C ASN A 46 -10.58 0.97 -12.83
N THR A 47 -9.94 1.67 -13.76
CA THR A 47 -9.96 1.32 -15.19
C THR A 47 -9.54 -0.13 -15.41
N GLN A 48 -8.40 -0.55 -14.87
CA GLN A 48 -7.89 -1.90 -15.05
C GLN A 48 -8.68 -2.93 -14.24
N LEU A 49 -9.13 -2.57 -13.04
CA LEU A 49 -10.02 -3.42 -12.25
C LEU A 49 -11.33 -3.70 -12.99
N ASN A 50 -11.92 -2.70 -13.64
CA ASN A 50 -13.15 -2.85 -14.40
C ASN A 50 -12.95 -3.72 -15.66
N ILE A 51 -11.76 -3.67 -16.30
CA ILE A 51 -11.41 -4.62 -17.39
C ILE A 51 -11.44 -6.07 -16.86
N TRP A 52 -10.82 -6.34 -15.72
CA TRP A 52 -10.85 -7.65 -15.09
C TRP A 52 -12.29 -8.10 -14.78
N ARG A 53 -13.07 -7.26 -14.13
CA ARG A 53 -14.45 -7.55 -13.74
C ARG A 53 -15.37 -7.78 -14.93
N LYS A 54 -15.19 -7.05 -16.02
CA LYS A 54 -15.93 -7.25 -17.26
C LYS A 54 -15.65 -8.62 -17.90
N ASN A 55 -14.40 -9.06 -17.87
CA ASN A 55 -14.00 -10.35 -18.47
C ASN A 55 -14.27 -11.55 -17.55
N LEU A 56 -14.26 -11.37 -16.24
CA LEU A 56 -14.48 -12.41 -15.23
C LEU A 56 -15.53 -11.93 -14.20
N PRO A 57 -16.82 -11.76 -14.61
CA PRO A 57 -17.86 -11.17 -13.77
C PRO A 57 -18.25 -12.04 -12.56
N ASP A 58 -18.04 -13.35 -12.65
CA ASP A 58 -18.38 -14.31 -11.57
C ASP A 58 -17.28 -14.46 -10.53
N CYS A 59 -16.12 -13.78 -10.71
CA CYS A 59 -15.04 -13.77 -9.74
C CYS A 59 -15.34 -12.81 -8.59
N MET A 60 -14.98 -13.20 -7.39
CA MET A 60 -14.88 -12.29 -6.26
C MET A 60 -13.55 -11.54 -6.32
N TYR A 61 -13.60 -10.22 -6.20
CA TYR A 61 -12.44 -9.34 -6.16
C TYR A 61 -12.27 -8.76 -4.76
N VAL A 62 -11.08 -8.84 -4.20
CA VAL A 62 -10.82 -8.34 -2.86
C VAL A 62 -9.57 -7.45 -2.87
N ASN A 63 -9.78 -6.17 -2.60
CA ASN A 63 -8.70 -5.23 -2.33
C ASN A 63 -8.24 -5.42 -0.89
N MET A 64 -6.96 -5.70 -0.69
CA MET A 64 -6.40 -5.94 0.63
C MET A 64 -5.27 -4.95 0.89
N TYR A 65 -5.13 -4.57 2.16
CA TYR A 65 -4.10 -3.65 2.61
C TYR A 65 -3.47 -4.17 3.89
N GLY A 66 -2.17 -3.98 3.99
CA GLY A 66 -1.40 -4.18 5.20
C GLY A 66 0.09 -4.00 4.95
N PRO A 67 0.83 -3.56 5.96
CA PRO A 67 2.28 -3.52 5.94
C PRO A 67 2.86 -4.85 6.41
N THR A 68 4.11 -5.13 6.06
CA THR A 68 4.89 -6.28 6.54
C THR A 68 4.90 -6.36 8.07
N GLU A 69 4.91 -5.21 8.74
CA GLU A 69 4.90 -5.06 10.19
C GLU A 69 3.61 -5.55 10.86
N ALA A 70 2.55 -5.75 10.07
CA ALA A 70 1.25 -6.31 10.51
C ALA A 70 0.95 -7.68 9.86
N THR A 71 1.98 -8.43 9.50
CA THR A 71 1.89 -9.77 8.90
C THR A 71 1.04 -9.74 7.62
N ASP A 72 1.47 -8.92 6.66
CA ASP A 72 0.97 -8.76 5.31
C ASP A 72 -0.41 -8.06 5.20
N ILE A 73 -1.49 -8.64 5.72
CA ILE A 73 -2.84 -8.11 5.51
C ILE A 73 -3.52 -7.74 6.84
N ALA A 74 -3.89 -6.47 6.96
CA ALA A 74 -4.60 -5.92 8.11
C ALA A 74 -6.06 -5.55 7.82
N THR A 75 -6.37 -5.13 6.57
CA THR A 75 -7.74 -4.79 6.15
C THR A 75 -8.07 -5.39 4.79
N TYR A 76 -9.35 -5.51 4.49
CA TYR A 76 -9.81 -5.98 3.19
C TYR A 76 -11.14 -5.32 2.80
N TYR A 77 -11.33 -5.16 1.50
CA TYR A 77 -12.58 -4.71 0.88
C TYR A 77 -13.01 -5.67 -0.23
N ILE A 78 -14.22 -6.21 -0.14
CA ILE A 78 -14.81 -6.99 -1.22
C ILE A 78 -15.40 -5.98 -2.22
N VAL A 79 -14.93 -6.03 -3.47
CA VAL A 79 -15.37 -5.11 -4.52
C VAL A 79 -16.73 -5.56 -5.03
N ASP A 80 -17.78 -4.93 -4.54
CA ASP A 80 -19.20 -5.31 -4.75
C ASP A 80 -19.87 -4.56 -5.89
N ARG A 81 -19.27 -3.45 -6.38
CA ARG A 81 -19.77 -2.63 -7.48
C ARG A 81 -18.67 -2.21 -8.44
N GLU A 82 -19.07 -1.64 -9.55
CA GLU A 82 -18.15 -0.91 -10.43
C GLU A 82 -17.79 0.45 -9.82
N TYR A 83 -16.53 0.85 -9.98
CA TYR A 83 -15.99 2.12 -9.51
C TYR A 83 -15.63 3.00 -10.69
N GLU A 84 -16.07 4.24 -10.65
CA GLU A 84 -15.66 5.27 -11.61
C GLU A 84 -14.15 5.56 -11.47
N ASN A 85 -13.51 6.02 -12.55
CA ASN A 85 -12.07 6.25 -12.56
C ASN A 85 -11.59 7.27 -11.51
N HIS A 86 -12.45 8.20 -11.11
CA HIS A 86 -12.13 9.24 -10.13
C HIS A 86 -12.43 8.82 -8.68
N GLU A 87 -13.10 7.71 -8.46
CA GLU A 87 -13.40 7.21 -7.12
C GLU A 87 -12.19 6.54 -6.50
N THR A 88 -12.07 6.62 -5.18
CA THR A 88 -11.06 5.87 -4.44
C THR A 88 -11.62 4.52 -4.01
N LEU A 89 -10.95 3.44 -4.42
CA LEU A 89 -11.28 2.10 -3.97
C LEU A 89 -10.92 1.95 -2.49
N PRO A 90 -11.89 1.57 -1.61
CA PRO A 90 -11.61 1.39 -0.19
C PRO A 90 -10.54 0.31 0.08
N ILE A 91 -9.76 0.49 1.13
CA ILE A 91 -8.98 -0.60 1.74
C ILE A 91 -9.81 -1.38 2.77
N GLY A 92 -11.02 -0.93 3.04
CA GLY A 92 -12.11 -1.65 3.67
C GLY A 92 -12.05 -1.74 5.18
N LYS A 93 -12.37 -2.92 5.72
CA LYS A 93 -12.52 -3.18 7.16
C LYS A 93 -11.40 -4.07 7.66
N VAL A 94 -11.11 -3.97 8.96
CA VAL A 94 -10.05 -4.76 9.60
C VAL A 94 -10.34 -6.27 9.56
N CYS A 95 -9.29 -7.04 9.37
CA CYS A 95 -9.32 -8.49 9.50
C CYS A 95 -9.62 -8.91 10.95
N ARG A 96 -10.11 -10.15 11.12
CA ARG A 96 -10.30 -10.72 12.45
C ARG A 96 -8.99 -10.74 13.22
N ASN A 97 -9.07 -10.48 14.53
CA ASN A 97 -7.92 -10.38 15.45
C ASN A 97 -6.99 -9.19 15.21
N MET A 98 -7.37 -8.27 14.32
CA MET A 98 -6.73 -6.98 14.12
C MET A 98 -7.65 -5.86 14.60
N ARG A 99 -7.08 -4.70 14.89
CA ARG A 99 -7.78 -3.45 15.19
C ARG A 99 -7.12 -2.33 14.42
N ALA A 100 -7.91 -1.40 13.92
CA ALA A 100 -7.45 -0.14 13.34
C ALA A 100 -7.86 1.01 14.25
N LEU A 101 -6.95 1.96 14.40
CA LEU A 101 -7.19 3.26 14.99
C LEU A 101 -6.81 4.29 13.94
N ILE A 102 -7.60 5.33 13.79
CA ILE A 102 -7.26 6.47 12.94
C ILE A 102 -6.99 7.63 13.90
N LEU A 103 -5.73 8.03 14.01
CA LEU A 103 -5.28 9.01 14.99
C LEU A 103 -4.87 10.32 14.32
N ASN A 104 -5.35 11.43 14.86
CA ASN A 104 -4.88 12.76 14.45
C ASN A 104 -3.50 13.10 15.06
N ASP A 105 -2.98 14.28 14.78
CA ASP A 105 -1.65 14.71 15.25
C ASP A 105 -1.59 14.93 16.77
N ASP A 106 -2.74 15.04 17.44
CA ASP A 106 -2.86 15.09 18.91
C ASP A 106 -3.01 13.70 19.56
N ASP A 107 -2.83 12.62 18.83
CA ASP A 107 -3.03 11.24 19.26
C ASP A 107 -4.48 10.93 19.72
N LYS A 108 -5.46 11.64 19.18
CA LYS A 108 -6.88 11.39 19.44
C LYS A 108 -7.50 10.61 18.28
N GLN A 109 -8.52 9.79 18.62
CA GLN A 109 -9.31 9.10 17.61
C GLN A 109 -10.05 10.10 16.72
N CYS A 110 -9.89 9.97 15.41
CA CYS A 110 -10.60 10.72 14.40
C CYS A 110 -12.09 10.34 14.36
N ALA A 111 -12.94 11.31 14.06
CA ALA A 111 -14.33 11.06 13.72
C ALA A 111 -14.46 10.50 12.28
N VAL A 112 -15.65 9.96 11.95
CA VAL A 112 -15.98 9.55 10.59
C VAL A 112 -15.80 10.73 9.62
N GLY A 113 -15.08 10.52 8.53
CA GLY A 113 -14.72 11.54 7.54
C GLY A 113 -13.50 12.38 7.93
N GLU A 114 -13.00 12.30 9.16
CA GLU A 114 -11.78 13.02 9.57
C GLU A 114 -10.53 12.23 9.20
N GLN A 115 -9.56 12.92 8.59
CA GLN A 115 -8.28 12.35 8.17
C GLN A 115 -7.34 12.17 9.37
N GLY A 116 -6.67 11.02 9.43
CA GLY A 116 -5.61 10.75 10.39
C GLY A 116 -4.68 9.64 9.95
N GLU A 117 -3.69 9.34 10.79
CA GLU A 117 -2.77 8.23 10.58
C GLU A 117 -3.43 6.91 10.94
N LEU A 118 -3.36 5.94 10.04
CA LEU A 118 -3.75 4.58 10.32
C LEU A 118 -2.75 3.92 11.27
N CYS A 119 -3.26 3.47 12.42
CA CYS A 119 -2.50 2.68 13.38
C CYS A 119 -3.13 1.30 13.52
N ILE A 120 -2.31 0.25 13.50
CA ILE A 120 -2.78 -1.14 13.52
C ILE A 120 -2.32 -1.82 14.80
N SER A 121 -3.20 -2.63 15.41
CA SER A 121 -2.85 -3.50 16.51
C SER A 121 -3.53 -4.87 16.37
N GLY A 122 -3.11 -5.83 17.18
CA GLY A 122 -3.65 -7.17 17.19
C GLY A 122 -2.57 -8.24 17.11
N THR A 123 -3.00 -9.48 16.87
CA THR A 123 -2.10 -10.64 16.90
C THR A 123 -1.09 -10.70 15.76
N GLY A 124 -1.36 -9.98 14.66
CA GLY A 124 -0.48 -9.92 13.48
C GLY A 124 0.67 -8.90 13.60
N ILE A 125 0.72 -8.08 14.67
CA ILE A 125 1.77 -7.06 14.82
C ILE A 125 3.12 -7.72 15.13
N ALA A 126 4.14 -7.38 14.35
CA ALA A 126 5.51 -7.85 14.53
C ALA A 126 6.10 -7.39 15.87
N LEU A 127 7.16 -8.04 16.32
CA LEU A 127 7.86 -7.67 17.54
C LEU A 127 8.71 -6.39 17.38
N GLY A 128 9.05 -6.03 16.16
CA GLY A 128 9.85 -4.86 15.81
C GLY A 128 10.81 -5.18 14.67
N TYR A 129 11.71 -4.26 14.39
CA TYR A 129 12.74 -4.41 13.37
C TYR A 129 13.98 -5.08 13.95
N TRP A 130 14.51 -6.05 13.21
CA TRP A 130 15.71 -6.77 13.63
C TRP A 130 16.90 -5.82 13.79
N ASN A 131 17.57 -5.90 14.92
CA ASN A 131 18.76 -5.09 15.26
C ASN A 131 18.57 -3.56 15.18
N SER A 132 17.32 -3.06 15.23
CA SER A 132 16.99 -1.65 15.09
C SER A 132 16.03 -1.18 16.20
N PRO A 133 16.48 -1.13 17.46
CA PRO A 133 15.62 -0.80 18.59
C PRO A 133 15.06 0.63 18.53
N GLU A 134 15.81 1.59 18.00
CA GLU A 134 15.38 2.99 17.90
C GLU A 134 14.23 3.16 16.88
N ILE A 135 14.34 2.51 15.71
CA ILE A 135 13.26 2.53 14.70
C ILE A 135 12.05 1.77 15.23
N THR A 136 12.28 0.62 15.90
CA THR A 136 11.22 -0.14 16.56
C THR A 136 10.45 0.70 17.56
N ALA A 137 11.14 1.43 18.43
CA ALA A 137 10.49 2.26 19.45
C ALA A 137 9.67 3.43 18.86
N LYS A 138 10.01 3.91 17.66
CA LYS A 138 9.26 4.96 16.95
C LYS A 138 8.00 4.43 16.27
N ALA A 139 8.09 3.23 15.68
CA ALA A 139 7.01 2.66 14.87
C ALA A 139 6.03 1.83 15.70
N PHE A 140 6.51 1.10 16.71
CA PHE A 140 5.72 0.23 17.57
C PHE A 140 5.58 0.85 18.96
N VAL A 141 4.50 1.61 19.13
CA VAL A 141 4.30 2.44 20.32
C VAL A 141 3.15 1.93 21.20
N GLN A 142 3.06 2.45 22.43
CA GLN A 142 1.88 2.26 23.26
C GLN A 142 0.68 2.96 22.62
N ASN A 143 -0.47 2.30 22.59
CA ASN A 143 -1.73 2.91 22.17
C ASN A 143 -2.05 4.12 23.06
N PRO A 144 -2.07 5.35 22.52
CA PRO A 144 -2.30 6.56 23.32
C PRO A 144 -3.71 6.62 23.92
N LEU A 145 -4.67 5.90 23.34
CA LEU A 145 -6.05 5.84 23.85
C LEU A 145 -6.22 4.83 24.99
N ASN A 146 -5.21 4.01 25.27
CA ASN A 146 -5.26 2.99 26.31
C ASN A 146 -4.16 3.19 27.36
N THR A 147 -4.57 3.64 28.54
CA THR A 147 -3.68 3.85 29.69
C THR A 147 -3.75 2.73 30.74
N LYS A 148 -4.60 1.71 30.53
CA LYS A 148 -4.91 0.69 31.56
C LYS A 148 -3.99 -0.52 31.51
N TYR A 149 -3.50 -0.87 30.32
CA TYR A 149 -2.62 -2.01 30.10
C TYR A 149 -1.72 -1.79 28.89
N HIS A 150 -0.68 -2.61 28.75
CA HIS A 150 0.20 -2.53 27.61
C HIS A 150 -0.55 -2.99 26.33
N ASP A 151 -0.82 -2.02 25.46
CA ASP A 151 -1.56 -2.20 24.20
C ASP A 151 -0.72 -1.59 23.07
N ARG A 152 0.07 -2.43 22.42
CA ARG A 152 1.00 -1.99 21.38
C ARG A 152 0.29 -1.81 20.05
N ILE A 153 0.57 -0.69 19.40
CA ILE A 153 0.12 -0.38 18.04
C ILE A 153 1.34 -0.17 17.13
N TYR A 154 1.16 -0.43 15.86
CA TYR A 154 2.08 -0.05 14.79
C TYR A 154 1.56 1.19 14.09
N ARG A 155 2.38 2.24 14.03
CA ARG A 155 2.11 3.46 13.26
C ARG A 155 2.53 3.23 11.82
N THR A 156 1.57 3.23 10.89
CA THR A 156 1.84 2.87 9.49
C THR A 156 2.47 4.00 8.69
N GLY A 157 2.30 5.24 9.12
CA GLY A 157 2.60 6.43 8.32
C GLY A 157 1.62 6.68 7.18
N ASP A 158 0.59 5.86 7.04
CA ASP A 158 -0.44 6.02 6.01
C ASP A 158 -1.58 6.92 6.50
N LEU A 159 -1.98 7.89 5.68
CA LEU A 159 -3.11 8.78 5.91
C LEU A 159 -4.38 8.16 5.35
N VAL A 160 -5.40 8.11 6.18
CA VAL A 160 -6.70 7.51 5.87
C VAL A 160 -7.84 8.30 6.49
N TYR A 161 -9.07 7.99 6.10
CA TYR A 161 -10.27 8.32 6.87
C TYR A 161 -11.25 7.15 6.83
N GLU A 162 -12.18 7.09 7.78
CA GLU A 162 -13.31 6.17 7.76
C GLU A 162 -14.51 6.85 7.10
N ASN A 163 -15.14 6.19 6.12
CA ASN A 163 -16.36 6.70 5.51
C ASN A 163 -17.63 6.30 6.31
N GLU A 164 -18.80 6.81 5.90
CA GLU A 164 -20.09 6.53 6.58
C GLU A 164 -20.49 5.05 6.56
N GLU A 165 -19.94 4.24 5.65
CA GLU A 165 -20.16 2.79 5.56
C GLU A 165 -19.23 1.99 6.47
N GLY A 166 -18.32 2.67 7.19
CA GLY A 166 -17.30 2.09 8.06
C GLY A 166 -16.16 1.43 7.27
N ASN A 167 -15.91 1.87 6.05
CA ASN A 167 -14.76 1.46 5.28
C ASN A 167 -13.62 2.46 5.42
N ILE A 168 -12.41 1.98 5.55
CA ILE A 168 -11.20 2.79 5.57
C ILE A 168 -10.82 3.13 4.14
N ILE A 169 -10.58 4.42 3.90
CA ILE A 169 -10.20 4.99 2.61
C ILE A 169 -8.76 5.49 2.71
N PHE A 170 -7.89 4.99 1.85
CA PHE A 170 -6.50 5.41 1.77
C PHE A 170 -6.38 6.74 1.01
N ILE A 171 -5.62 7.69 1.55
CA ILE A 171 -5.39 9.01 0.96
C ILE A 171 -3.98 9.12 0.42
N GLY A 172 -2.99 8.66 1.21
CA GLY A 172 -1.58 8.82 0.88
C GLY A 172 -0.68 8.48 2.07
N ARG A 173 0.55 9.01 2.05
CA ARG A 173 1.52 8.83 3.13
C ARG A 173 1.85 10.15 3.82
N LYS A 174 2.20 10.08 5.11
CA LYS A 174 2.78 11.20 5.88
C LYS A 174 4.22 11.51 5.47
N ASP A 175 4.92 10.51 4.96
CA ASP A 175 6.34 10.55 4.59
C ASP A 175 6.55 10.42 3.07
N SER A 176 7.80 10.40 2.65
CA SER A 176 8.21 10.26 1.25
C SER A 176 8.31 8.81 0.76
N GLN A 177 7.79 7.85 1.53
CA GLN A 177 7.81 6.45 1.13
C GLN A 177 6.81 6.20 0.00
N ILE A 178 7.22 5.41 -0.97
CA ILE A 178 6.38 5.01 -2.11
C ILE A 178 6.31 3.49 -2.27
N LYS A 179 5.34 3.04 -3.05
CA LYS A 179 5.27 1.66 -3.52
C LYS A 179 5.36 1.67 -5.05
N LEU A 180 6.37 0.99 -5.57
CA LEU A 180 6.64 0.93 -7.01
C LEU A 180 6.96 -0.50 -7.43
N ARG A 181 6.13 -1.06 -8.30
CA ARG A 181 6.26 -2.43 -8.83
C ARG A 181 6.41 -3.48 -7.72
N GLY A 182 5.59 -3.36 -6.66
CA GLY A 182 5.61 -4.23 -5.50
C GLY A 182 6.73 -3.98 -4.49
N ASN A 183 7.62 -3.02 -4.77
CA ASN A 183 8.71 -2.66 -3.84
C ASN A 183 8.32 -1.46 -2.99
N ARG A 184 8.63 -1.54 -1.70
CA ARG A 184 8.54 -0.42 -0.77
C ARG A 184 9.86 0.35 -0.81
N ILE A 185 9.82 1.62 -1.19
CA ILE A 185 10.99 2.46 -1.43
C ILE A 185 10.89 3.72 -0.58
N GLU A 186 11.92 3.97 0.21
CA GLU A 186 12.14 5.23 0.90
C GLU A 186 12.88 6.19 -0.05
N LEU A 187 12.25 7.27 -0.47
CA LEU A 187 12.92 8.26 -1.35
C LEU A 187 14.13 8.87 -0.66
N GLY A 188 14.07 9.05 0.67
CA GLY A 188 15.20 9.53 1.47
C GLY A 188 16.43 8.61 1.45
N ASP A 189 16.26 7.31 1.29
CA ASP A 189 17.39 6.37 1.13
C ASP A 189 18.10 6.59 -0.21
N LEU A 190 17.36 6.88 -1.28
CA LEU A 190 17.91 7.22 -2.59
C LEU A 190 18.66 8.57 -2.53
N GLU A 191 18.10 9.56 -1.85
CA GLU A 191 18.73 10.85 -1.63
C GLU A 191 20.05 10.71 -0.85
N SER A 192 20.00 9.94 0.23
CA SER A 192 21.19 9.67 1.07
C SER A 192 22.27 8.90 0.30
N ALA A 193 21.89 7.90 -0.48
CA ALA A 193 22.83 7.16 -1.32
C ALA A 193 23.44 8.05 -2.41
N ALA A 194 22.67 8.93 -3.03
CA ALA A 194 23.16 9.88 -4.01
C ALA A 194 24.11 10.92 -3.39
N ALA A 195 23.76 11.45 -2.23
CA ALA A 195 24.61 12.41 -1.50
C ALA A 195 25.96 11.82 -1.03
N ALA A 196 26.06 10.50 -0.91
CA ALA A 196 27.32 9.81 -0.60
C ALA A 196 28.28 9.71 -1.79
N ILE A 197 27.84 10.04 -3.00
CA ILE A 197 28.68 10.04 -4.21
C ILE A 197 29.57 11.27 -4.21
N GLU A 198 30.85 11.08 -4.54
CA GLU A 198 31.81 12.17 -4.65
C GLU A 198 31.31 13.25 -5.62
N ASN A 199 31.45 14.53 -5.23
CA ASN A 199 30.99 15.73 -5.94
C ASN A 199 29.47 15.93 -6.01
N VAL A 200 28.65 15.17 -5.31
CA VAL A 200 27.23 15.47 -5.11
C VAL A 200 27.09 16.33 -3.85
N ALA A 201 26.57 17.54 -4.01
CA ALA A 201 26.33 18.49 -2.92
C ALA A 201 24.97 18.24 -2.24
N SER A 202 23.94 17.95 -3.05
CA SER A 202 22.61 17.62 -2.56
C SER A 202 21.87 16.72 -3.56
N ALA A 203 20.86 16.01 -3.08
CA ALA A 203 20.00 15.18 -3.91
C ALA A 203 18.54 15.31 -3.45
N CYS A 204 17.59 15.23 -4.38
CA CYS A 204 16.17 15.21 -4.13
C CYS A 204 15.51 14.18 -5.05
N ALA A 205 14.77 13.25 -4.49
CA ALA A 205 14.04 12.23 -5.22
C ALA A 205 12.55 12.56 -5.23
N LEU A 206 11.95 12.55 -6.41
CA LEU A 206 10.51 12.73 -6.60
C LEU A 206 9.93 11.54 -7.32
N PHE A 207 8.72 11.16 -6.96
CA PHE A 207 7.97 10.12 -7.63
C PHE A 207 6.92 10.72 -8.57
N ASP A 208 7.04 10.41 -9.85
CA ASP A 208 6.04 10.72 -10.87
C ASP A 208 5.01 9.59 -10.93
N ALA A 209 3.85 9.81 -10.31
CA ALA A 209 2.80 8.80 -10.22
C ALA A 209 2.16 8.48 -11.58
N ASP A 210 2.13 9.45 -12.51
CA ASP A 210 1.55 9.25 -13.84
C ASP A 210 2.43 8.36 -14.71
N LYS A 211 3.76 8.51 -14.59
CA LYS A 211 4.74 7.72 -15.34
C LYS A 211 5.23 6.49 -14.59
N GLN A 212 4.90 6.39 -13.30
CA GLN A 212 5.43 5.32 -12.42
C GLN A 212 6.96 5.28 -12.43
N GLU A 213 7.58 6.46 -12.29
CA GLU A 213 9.04 6.64 -12.34
C GLU A 213 9.53 7.48 -11.16
N ILE A 214 10.73 7.18 -10.69
CA ILE A 214 11.43 8.01 -9.71
C ILE A 214 12.40 8.91 -10.47
N VAL A 215 12.30 10.22 -10.26
CA VAL A 215 13.20 11.21 -10.82
C VAL A 215 14.12 11.72 -9.71
N LEU A 216 15.41 11.52 -9.87
CA LEU A 216 16.43 11.99 -8.94
C LEU A 216 17.09 13.25 -9.48
N PHE A 217 16.93 14.33 -8.75
CA PHE A 217 17.63 15.61 -8.99
C PHE A 217 18.89 15.64 -8.12
N ILE A 218 20.02 15.98 -8.73
CA ILE A 218 21.28 16.10 -8.00
C ILE A 218 21.92 17.47 -8.27
N GLU A 219 22.45 18.09 -7.22
CA GLU A 219 23.32 19.25 -7.31
C GLU A 219 24.78 18.78 -7.22
N THR A 220 25.62 19.20 -8.15
CA THR A 220 27.01 18.75 -8.22
C THR A 220 27.99 19.91 -8.10
N THR A 221 29.11 19.66 -7.43
CA THR A 221 30.22 20.62 -7.29
C THR A 221 31.25 20.51 -8.42
N ALA A 222 31.17 19.46 -9.23
CA ALA A 222 31.99 19.22 -10.41
C ALA A 222 31.16 18.48 -11.48
N GLU A 223 31.66 18.43 -12.70
CA GLU A 223 31.01 17.69 -13.80
C GLU A 223 31.00 16.19 -13.49
N ILE A 224 29.79 15.59 -13.48
CA ILE A 224 29.60 14.15 -13.32
C ILE A 224 29.39 13.52 -14.70
N VAL A 225 30.27 12.60 -15.06
CA VAL A 225 30.11 11.78 -16.27
C VAL A 225 29.26 10.55 -15.92
N ALA A 226 27.98 10.57 -16.31
CA ALA A 226 27.11 9.40 -16.19
C ALA A 226 27.63 8.29 -17.10
N ARG A 227 28.00 7.14 -16.53
CA ARG A 227 28.24 5.92 -17.31
C ARG A 227 26.89 5.21 -17.52
N LYS A 228 26.57 4.95 -18.79
CA LYS A 228 25.40 4.17 -19.17
C LYS A 228 25.56 2.70 -18.80
#